data_545d72c80210619e3195a0bff74c5173
#
_entry.id   545d72c80210619e3195a0bff74c5173
#
_cell.length_a   1.000
_cell.length_b   1.000
_cell.length_c   1.000
_cell.angle_alpha   90.00
_cell.angle_beta   90.00
_cell.angle_gamma   90.00
#
_symmetry.space_group_name_H-M   'P 1'
#
loop_
_entity.id
_entity.type
_entity.pdbx_description
1 polymer ?
#
loop_
_entity_poly.entity_id
_entity_poly.type
_entity_poly.pdbx_seq_one_letter_code
_entity_poly.pdbx_strand_id
1 'polypeptide(L)'
;MSKRNIVFIGAGLLGLFILSVLLYQLPAINSRVSWRYEVAKTYLRNVIHPVGAVPTAIPNPTSTKNPASPTAPVTATNPVAVETPIPPTATLAPPPAQASLNSPPFEKQTANNCGPAALSMMLHMFGWSGDQKTISDVIKPVNGDRNVNPEELSYWVLNYAGWLRIQYRVGGDVETLKQLIAAAYPVIIEGTTSLNPDDTGWPDDDLWAAHYLLLTGYDDATQTFTAQDAYKGPDKKVPYEQIESEWKPFNYLYLVVYLPDQESEIQTLLGSNWDKDLNRQNALAIAQAATAKDPSDAFAWFNVGSNLVYFERYDEANAAYDQARQLGLPQRMFRYQFGPFIANFQANRTDDLLVLTDYALQRTEMSEETWLWHGWALYRKGDTDGAVENWRKALSVHPGYEDALYALNFVGATP
;
A
#
# COMPACT_ATOMS: atom_id res chain seq x y z
N MET A 1 -42.03 -37.07 -21.96
CA MET A 1 -41.93 -35.78 -22.70
C MET A 1 -41.73 -36.07 -24.17
N SER A 2 -42.47 -35.38 -25.08
CA SER A 2 -42.25 -35.59 -26.52
C SER A 2 -40.88 -34.97 -26.93
N LYS A 3 -40.24 -35.54 -27.96
CA LYS A 3 -38.98 -35.01 -28.51
C LYS A 3 -39.09 -33.52 -28.86
N ARG A 4 -40.27 -33.08 -29.29
CA ARG A 4 -40.58 -31.66 -29.62
C ARG A 4 -40.51 -30.75 -28.39
N ASN A 5 -40.99 -31.20 -27.22
CA ASN A 5 -40.93 -30.42 -25.97
C ASN A 5 -39.48 -30.27 -25.44
N ILE A 6 -38.66 -31.32 -25.63
CA ILE A 6 -37.20 -31.25 -25.25
C ILE A 6 -36.48 -30.23 -26.11
N VAL A 7 -36.75 -30.16 -27.42
CA VAL A 7 -36.17 -29.18 -28.35
C VAL A 7 -36.58 -27.76 -27.98
N PHE A 8 -37.85 -27.51 -27.63
CA PHE A 8 -38.33 -26.19 -27.25
C PHE A 8 -37.73 -25.75 -25.90
N ILE A 9 -37.60 -26.65 -24.92
CA ILE A 9 -36.93 -26.35 -23.65
C ILE A 9 -35.46 -26.06 -23.88
N GLY A 10 -34.75 -26.83 -24.70
CA GLY A 10 -33.37 -26.59 -25.06
C GLY A 10 -33.13 -25.24 -25.75
N ALA A 11 -34.01 -24.90 -26.73
CA ALA A 11 -33.94 -23.61 -27.40
C ALA A 11 -34.23 -22.44 -26.44
N GLY A 12 -35.18 -22.59 -25.52
CA GLY A 12 -35.47 -21.59 -24.47
C GLY A 12 -34.29 -21.38 -23.52
N LEU A 13 -33.66 -22.45 -23.08
CA LEU A 13 -32.46 -22.37 -22.20
C LEU A 13 -31.27 -21.74 -22.91
N LEU A 14 -31.05 -22.07 -24.19
CA LEU A 14 -30.00 -21.44 -24.99
C LEU A 14 -30.27 -19.94 -25.19
N GLY A 15 -31.54 -19.56 -25.47
CA GLY A 15 -31.94 -18.15 -25.58
C GLY A 15 -31.70 -17.37 -24.28
N LEU A 16 -32.04 -17.96 -23.14
CA LEU A 16 -31.76 -17.37 -21.81
C LEU A 16 -30.27 -17.26 -21.54
N PHE A 17 -29.48 -18.25 -21.90
CA PHE A 17 -28.04 -18.21 -21.78
C PHE A 17 -27.41 -17.08 -22.61
N ILE A 18 -27.80 -16.97 -23.90
CA ILE A 18 -27.32 -15.90 -24.78
C ILE A 18 -27.72 -14.53 -24.23
N LEU A 19 -28.95 -14.37 -23.75
CA LEU A 19 -29.44 -13.12 -23.16
C LEU A 19 -28.61 -12.78 -21.89
N SER A 20 -28.31 -13.76 -21.02
CA SER A 20 -27.50 -13.57 -19.85
C SER A 20 -26.08 -13.12 -20.20
N VAL A 21 -25.45 -13.71 -21.21
CA VAL A 21 -24.12 -13.30 -21.70
C VAL A 21 -24.16 -11.87 -22.25
N LEU A 22 -25.21 -11.50 -23.03
CA LEU A 22 -25.36 -10.13 -23.54
C LEU A 22 -25.57 -9.11 -22.39
N LEU A 23 -26.38 -9.44 -21.41
CA LEU A 23 -26.61 -8.59 -20.25
C LEU A 23 -25.31 -8.43 -19.41
N TYR A 24 -24.51 -9.50 -19.31
CA TYR A 24 -23.23 -9.45 -18.62
C TYR A 24 -22.21 -8.52 -19.30
N GLN A 25 -22.33 -8.23 -20.60
CA GLN A 25 -21.50 -7.26 -21.30
C GLN A 25 -21.82 -5.80 -20.92
N LEU A 26 -22.96 -5.54 -20.26
CA LEU A 26 -23.29 -4.19 -19.79
C LEU A 26 -22.44 -3.84 -18.55
N PRO A 27 -21.65 -2.73 -18.57
CA PRO A 27 -20.72 -2.40 -17.48
C PRO A 27 -21.38 -2.35 -16.09
N ALA A 28 -22.61 -1.81 -16.00
CA ALA A 28 -23.36 -1.70 -14.76
C ALA A 28 -23.82 -3.06 -14.19
N ILE A 29 -24.00 -4.07 -15.05
CA ILE A 29 -24.36 -5.44 -14.64
C ILE A 29 -23.09 -6.23 -14.35
N ASN A 30 -22.10 -6.13 -15.23
CA ASN A 30 -20.81 -6.79 -15.08
C ASN A 30 -20.16 -6.46 -13.74
N SER A 31 -20.03 -5.18 -13.39
CA SER A 31 -19.39 -4.76 -12.12
C SER A 31 -20.10 -5.31 -10.88
N ARG A 32 -21.44 -5.38 -10.88
CA ARG A 32 -22.22 -5.90 -9.75
C ARG A 32 -22.18 -7.43 -9.66
N VAL A 33 -22.21 -8.11 -10.78
CA VAL A 33 -22.22 -9.58 -10.85
C VAL A 33 -20.83 -10.13 -10.57
N SER A 34 -19.78 -9.55 -11.16
CA SER A 34 -18.39 -9.95 -10.93
C SER A 34 -18.00 -9.79 -9.47
N TRP A 35 -18.36 -8.68 -8.84
CA TRP A 35 -18.12 -8.48 -7.42
C TRP A 35 -18.79 -9.54 -6.54
N ARG A 36 -20.07 -9.81 -6.74
CA ARG A 36 -20.80 -10.85 -5.99
C ARG A 36 -20.24 -12.25 -6.23
N TYR A 37 -19.77 -12.53 -7.44
CA TYR A 37 -19.11 -13.79 -7.77
C TYR A 37 -17.79 -13.91 -6.99
N GLU A 38 -16.96 -12.85 -6.95
CA GLU A 38 -15.72 -12.85 -6.20
C GLU A 38 -15.94 -13.00 -4.68
N VAL A 39 -16.96 -12.33 -4.12
CA VAL A 39 -17.34 -12.51 -2.73
C VAL A 39 -17.75 -13.97 -2.45
N ALA A 40 -18.59 -14.56 -3.31
CA ALA A 40 -19.03 -15.95 -3.15
C ALA A 40 -17.86 -16.95 -3.31
N LYS A 41 -16.98 -16.72 -4.28
CA LYS A 41 -15.76 -17.52 -4.50
C LYS A 41 -14.83 -17.44 -3.28
N THR A 42 -14.61 -16.23 -2.77
CA THR A 42 -13.79 -15.98 -1.58
C THR A 42 -14.37 -16.67 -0.35
N TYR A 43 -15.68 -16.57 -0.14
CA TYR A 43 -16.38 -17.26 0.95
C TYR A 43 -16.21 -18.79 0.88
N LEU A 44 -16.49 -19.39 -0.28
CA LEU A 44 -16.35 -20.83 -0.48
C LEU A 44 -14.92 -21.29 -0.26
N ARG A 45 -13.94 -20.57 -0.77
CA ARG A 45 -12.52 -20.86 -0.57
C ARG A 45 -12.16 -20.83 0.91
N ASN A 46 -12.61 -19.83 1.66
CA ASN A 46 -12.32 -19.73 3.09
C ASN A 46 -13.02 -20.77 3.95
N VAL A 47 -14.19 -21.22 3.56
CA VAL A 47 -14.85 -22.36 4.24
C VAL A 47 -14.06 -23.66 4.05
N ILE A 48 -13.45 -23.85 2.86
CA ILE A 48 -12.67 -25.04 2.53
C ILE A 48 -11.22 -24.94 3.07
N HIS A 49 -10.65 -23.75 3.00
CA HIS A 49 -9.27 -23.43 3.42
C HIS A 49 -9.29 -22.18 4.32
N PRO A 50 -9.64 -22.32 5.58
CA PRO A 50 -9.70 -21.18 6.50
C PRO A 50 -8.30 -20.56 6.66
N VAL A 51 -8.22 -19.25 6.55
CA VAL A 51 -6.97 -18.51 6.71
C VAL A 51 -6.89 -17.99 8.14
N GLY A 52 -5.90 -18.47 8.89
CA GLY A 52 -5.66 -18.10 10.28
C GLY A 52 -5.04 -16.70 10.47
N ALA A 53 -4.48 -16.48 11.64
CA ALA A 53 -3.69 -15.29 11.92
C ALA A 53 -2.40 -15.26 11.08
N VAL A 54 -1.81 -14.07 10.95
CA VAL A 54 -0.50 -13.89 10.29
C VAL A 54 0.53 -14.83 10.92
N PRO A 55 1.28 -15.64 10.14
CA PRO A 55 2.26 -16.58 10.68
C PRO A 55 3.36 -15.86 11.44
N THR A 56 3.75 -16.40 12.59
CA THR A 56 4.96 -15.94 13.30
C THR A 56 6.21 -16.34 12.54
N ALA A 57 7.32 -15.68 12.83
CA ALA A 57 8.60 -15.95 12.19
C ALA A 57 9.07 -17.39 12.47
N ILE A 58 9.66 -18.01 11.45
CA ILE A 58 10.38 -19.26 11.63
C ILE A 58 11.66 -18.95 12.43
N PRO A 59 11.90 -19.62 13.59
CA PRO A 59 13.11 -19.41 14.33
C PRO A 59 14.33 -19.67 13.44
N ASN A 60 15.15 -18.65 13.23
CA ASN A 60 16.42 -18.85 12.55
C ASN A 60 17.25 -19.86 13.37
N PRO A 61 17.79 -20.95 12.77
CA PRO A 61 18.76 -21.74 13.45
C PRO A 61 19.89 -20.81 13.86
N THR A 62 20.06 -20.65 15.17
CA THR A 62 21.08 -19.79 15.74
C THR A 62 22.40 -20.17 15.08
N SER A 63 22.91 -19.31 14.18
CA SER A 63 24.27 -19.47 13.69
C SER A 63 25.14 -19.38 14.93
N THR A 64 25.64 -20.52 15.38
CA THR A 64 26.68 -20.57 16.39
C THR A 64 27.88 -19.86 15.79
N LYS A 65 27.91 -18.53 15.93
CA LYS A 65 29.15 -17.79 15.71
C LYS A 65 30.15 -18.41 16.65
N ASN A 66 31.10 -19.16 16.07
CA ASN A 66 32.32 -19.50 16.80
C ASN A 66 32.80 -18.22 17.52
N PRO A 67 33.11 -18.30 18.80
CA PRO A 67 33.65 -17.14 19.51
C PRO A 67 34.83 -16.64 18.71
N ALA A 68 34.69 -15.44 18.13
CA ALA A 68 35.77 -14.80 17.42
C ALA A 68 36.96 -14.68 18.37
N SER A 69 38.13 -15.19 17.94
CA SER A 69 39.42 -14.88 18.57
C SER A 69 39.50 -13.39 18.88
N PRO A 70 40.02 -13.01 20.02
CA PRO A 70 40.10 -11.61 20.42
C PRO A 70 40.94 -10.85 19.38
N THR A 71 40.28 -10.06 18.56
CA THR A 71 40.93 -9.12 17.67
C THR A 71 41.48 -7.98 18.53
N ALA A 72 42.78 -7.69 18.39
CA ALA A 72 43.46 -6.60 19.05
C ALA A 72 42.70 -5.26 18.86
N PRO A 73 42.76 -4.33 19.81
CA PRO A 73 42.05 -3.08 19.72
C PRO A 73 42.59 -2.26 18.53
N VAL A 74 41.76 -2.06 17.53
CA VAL A 74 42.03 -1.08 16.49
C VAL A 74 41.81 0.28 17.12
N THR A 75 42.89 1.04 17.28
CA THR A 75 42.83 2.44 17.67
C THR A 75 42.06 3.20 16.61
N ALA A 76 40.83 3.56 16.93
CA ALA A 76 40.00 4.40 16.06
C ALA A 76 40.62 5.82 16.01
N THR A 77 41.31 6.14 14.95
CA THR A 77 41.58 7.54 14.60
C THR A 77 40.25 8.10 14.07
N ASN A 78 39.53 8.83 14.91
CA ASN A 78 38.39 9.63 14.51
C ASN A 78 38.84 10.62 13.41
N PRO A 79 38.30 10.58 12.19
CA PRO A 79 38.36 11.75 11.32
C PRO A 79 37.49 12.82 12.00
N VAL A 80 38.09 13.94 12.32
CA VAL A 80 37.35 15.14 12.71
C VAL A 80 36.42 15.48 11.54
N ALA A 81 35.15 15.10 11.69
CA ALA A 81 34.11 15.60 10.81
C ALA A 81 34.08 17.12 10.99
N VAL A 82 34.48 17.86 9.98
CA VAL A 82 34.17 19.27 9.88
C VAL A 82 32.66 19.35 9.78
N GLU A 83 32.01 19.65 10.89
CA GLU A 83 30.60 20.00 10.90
C GLU A 83 30.43 21.25 10.04
N THR A 84 30.01 21.05 8.80
CA THR A 84 29.45 22.16 8.01
C THR A 84 28.22 22.64 8.76
N PRO A 85 28.14 23.92 9.18
CA PRO A 85 26.99 24.41 9.89
C PRO A 85 25.76 24.19 9.00
N ILE A 86 24.84 23.33 9.46
CA ILE A 86 23.51 23.18 8.86
C ILE A 86 22.87 24.58 8.95
N PRO A 87 22.45 25.20 7.83
CA PRO A 87 21.76 26.47 7.90
C PRO A 87 20.55 26.32 8.85
N PRO A 88 20.25 27.31 9.70
CA PRO A 88 19.11 27.21 10.58
C PRO A 88 17.88 26.93 9.74
N THR A 89 17.22 25.82 9.97
CA THR A 89 15.93 25.49 9.36
C THR A 89 14.98 26.62 9.72
N ALA A 90 14.45 27.31 8.70
CA ALA A 90 13.48 28.38 8.93
C ALA A 90 12.32 27.77 9.76
N THR A 91 12.13 28.28 10.98
CA THR A 91 11.00 27.85 11.80
C THR A 91 9.73 28.39 11.12
N LEU A 92 8.92 27.49 10.59
CA LEU A 92 7.63 27.85 10.01
C LEU A 92 6.75 28.52 11.09
N ALA A 93 6.00 29.54 10.70
CA ALA A 93 4.97 30.06 11.58
C ALA A 93 3.91 28.97 11.83
N PRO A 94 3.33 28.89 13.03
CA PRO A 94 2.22 27.97 13.28
C PRO A 94 1.10 28.22 12.27
N PRO A 95 0.46 27.16 11.75
CA PRO A 95 -0.67 27.33 10.84
C PRO A 95 -1.85 27.99 11.59
N PRO A 96 -2.79 28.63 10.89
CA PRO A 96 -4.00 29.18 11.51
C PRO A 96 -4.80 28.06 12.17
N ALA A 97 -5.68 28.44 13.13
CA ALA A 97 -6.51 27.46 13.86
C ALA A 97 -7.49 26.69 12.97
N GLN A 98 -7.73 27.15 11.74
CA GLN A 98 -8.54 26.47 10.74
C GLN A 98 -8.11 26.85 9.33
N ALA A 99 -8.23 25.91 8.40
CA ALA A 99 -8.09 26.14 6.97
C ALA A 99 -9.03 25.21 6.20
N SER A 100 -9.52 25.69 5.06
CA SER A 100 -10.39 24.90 4.18
C SER A 100 -10.12 25.25 2.74
N LEU A 101 -9.88 24.23 1.93
CA LEU A 101 -9.79 24.34 0.48
C LEU A 101 -11.17 24.16 -0.15
N ASN A 102 -11.33 24.60 -1.39
CA ASN A 102 -12.53 24.28 -2.15
C ASN A 102 -12.58 22.77 -2.38
N SER A 103 -13.69 22.14 -1.99
CA SER A 103 -13.87 20.71 -2.21
C SER A 103 -13.89 20.39 -3.72
N PRO A 104 -13.15 19.39 -4.19
CA PRO A 104 -13.23 18.93 -5.57
C PRO A 104 -14.59 18.29 -5.87
N PRO A 105 -14.96 18.13 -7.15
CA PRO A 105 -16.06 17.25 -7.52
C PRO A 105 -15.86 15.88 -6.88
N PHE A 106 -16.84 15.43 -6.08
CA PHE A 106 -16.73 14.16 -5.38
C PHE A 106 -16.83 12.98 -6.34
N GLU A 107 -15.89 12.04 -6.22
CA GLU A 107 -15.88 10.80 -6.97
C GLU A 107 -15.97 9.60 -6.02
N LYS A 108 -17.10 8.87 -6.09
CA LYS A 108 -17.23 7.62 -5.33
C LYS A 108 -16.37 6.54 -5.97
N GLN A 109 -15.54 5.87 -5.19
CA GLN A 109 -14.70 4.79 -5.69
C GLN A 109 -15.50 3.62 -6.27
N THR A 110 -14.99 3.04 -7.33
CA THR A 110 -15.35 1.68 -7.75
C THR A 110 -14.62 0.65 -6.87
N ALA A 111 -14.89 -0.64 -7.04
CA ALA A 111 -14.29 -1.67 -6.20
C ALA A 111 -12.74 -1.57 -6.19
N ASN A 112 -12.16 -1.53 -5.00
CA ASN A 112 -10.71 -1.47 -4.74
C ASN A 112 -9.99 -0.26 -5.38
N ASN A 113 -10.67 0.86 -5.58
CA ASN A 113 -10.15 1.99 -6.36
C ASN A 113 -9.97 3.27 -5.53
N CYS A 114 -9.75 3.14 -4.21
CA CYS A 114 -9.62 4.30 -3.30
C CYS A 114 -8.45 5.22 -3.67
N GLY A 115 -7.28 4.67 -4.00
CA GLY A 115 -6.11 5.45 -4.41
C GLY A 115 -6.35 6.26 -5.70
N PRO A 116 -6.75 5.62 -6.81
CA PRO A 116 -7.13 6.33 -8.04
C PRO A 116 -8.24 7.36 -7.85
N ALA A 117 -9.27 7.09 -7.03
CA ALA A 117 -10.34 8.04 -6.75
C ALA A 117 -9.85 9.24 -5.93
N ALA A 118 -9.03 9.00 -4.90
CA ALA A 118 -8.43 10.09 -4.11
C ALA A 118 -7.52 10.97 -4.98
N LEU A 119 -6.69 10.35 -5.84
CA LEU A 119 -5.82 11.08 -6.77
C LEU A 119 -6.65 11.83 -7.81
N SER A 120 -7.69 11.23 -8.38
CA SER A 120 -8.59 11.91 -9.32
C SER A 120 -9.20 13.17 -8.72
N MET A 121 -9.75 13.08 -7.51
CA MET A 121 -10.30 14.25 -6.81
C MET A 121 -9.23 15.31 -6.54
N MET A 122 -8.01 14.93 -6.15
CA MET A 122 -6.90 15.86 -5.98
C MET A 122 -6.54 16.56 -7.29
N LEU A 123 -6.43 15.84 -8.40
CA LEU A 123 -6.06 16.38 -9.71
C LEU A 123 -7.12 17.34 -10.27
N HIS A 124 -8.41 17.13 -9.96
CA HIS A 124 -9.47 18.10 -10.31
C HIS A 124 -9.22 19.48 -9.70
N MET A 125 -8.59 19.56 -8.51
CA MET A 125 -8.23 20.83 -7.89
C MET A 125 -7.15 21.59 -8.68
N PHE A 126 -6.42 20.91 -9.56
CA PHE A 126 -5.43 21.46 -10.49
C PHE A 126 -5.95 21.61 -11.93
N GLY A 127 -7.26 21.43 -12.16
CA GLY A 127 -7.89 21.60 -13.47
C GLY A 127 -7.82 20.38 -14.39
N TRP A 128 -7.37 19.21 -13.89
CA TRP A 128 -7.48 17.96 -14.63
C TRP A 128 -8.94 17.51 -14.70
N SER A 129 -9.37 16.88 -15.82
CA SER A 129 -10.77 16.58 -16.08
C SER A 129 -11.06 15.07 -16.29
N GLY A 130 -10.09 14.18 -15.99
CA GLY A 130 -10.30 12.74 -16.06
C GLY A 130 -11.05 12.19 -14.85
N ASP A 131 -11.01 10.88 -14.68
CA ASP A 131 -11.65 10.15 -13.59
C ASP A 131 -10.73 9.03 -13.02
N GLN A 132 -11.17 8.38 -11.94
CA GLN A 132 -10.44 7.26 -11.34
C GLN A 132 -10.14 6.13 -12.33
N LYS A 133 -11.01 5.93 -13.34
CA LYS A 133 -10.81 4.88 -14.33
C LYS A 133 -9.62 5.19 -15.23
N THR A 134 -9.46 6.45 -15.63
CA THR A 134 -8.31 6.91 -16.44
C THR A 134 -6.98 6.63 -15.70
N ILE A 135 -6.97 6.75 -14.39
CA ILE A 135 -5.81 6.45 -13.54
C ILE A 135 -5.63 4.94 -13.41
N SER A 136 -6.68 4.22 -13.01
CA SER A 136 -6.61 2.80 -12.73
C SER A 136 -6.34 1.94 -13.96
N ASP A 137 -6.77 2.34 -15.15
CA ASP A 137 -6.47 1.61 -16.40
C ASP A 137 -4.94 1.53 -16.68
N VAL A 138 -4.15 2.40 -16.07
CA VAL A 138 -2.69 2.41 -16.19
C VAL A 138 -2.01 1.64 -15.07
N ILE A 139 -2.35 1.97 -13.81
CA ILE A 139 -1.60 1.47 -12.64
C ILE A 139 -2.17 0.18 -12.06
N LYS A 140 -3.40 -0.19 -12.41
CA LYS A 140 -4.04 -1.45 -12.02
C LYS A 140 -5.05 -1.89 -13.09
N PRO A 141 -4.57 -2.33 -14.24
CA PRO A 141 -5.42 -2.63 -15.39
C PRO A 141 -6.38 -3.80 -15.18
N VAL A 142 -6.17 -4.62 -14.15
CA VAL A 142 -7.02 -5.76 -13.80
C VAL A 142 -7.87 -5.43 -12.57
N ASN A 143 -9.19 -5.54 -12.68
CA ASN A 143 -10.12 -5.19 -11.60
C ASN A 143 -9.97 -6.03 -10.32
N GLY A 144 -9.34 -7.21 -10.40
CA GLY A 144 -9.09 -8.07 -9.25
C GLY A 144 -7.93 -7.63 -8.38
N ASP A 145 -7.03 -6.82 -8.92
CA ASP A 145 -5.96 -6.18 -8.16
C ASP A 145 -6.56 -5.26 -7.10
N ARG A 146 -6.10 -5.42 -5.86
CA ARG A 146 -6.68 -4.75 -4.68
C ARG A 146 -5.72 -3.79 -4.00
N ASN A 147 -4.55 -3.61 -4.57
CA ASN A 147 -3.54 -2.71 -4.06
C ASN A 147 -3.28 -1.56 -5.03
N VAL A 148 -2.84 -0.44 -4.51
CA VAL A 148 -2.20 0.66 -5.23
C VAL A 148 -1.15 1.22 -4.31
N ASN A 149 0.11 1.16 -4.74
CA ASN A 149 1.23 1.70 -4.00
C ASN A 149 1.37 3.23 -4.22
N PRO A 150 1.93 3.99 -3.28
CA PRO A 150 2.15 5.42 -3.46
C PRO A 150 3.10 5.74 -4.63
N GLU A 151 4.01 4.82 -4.94
CA GLU A 151 4.90 4.88 -6.11
C GLU A 151 4.12 4.86 -7.43
N GLU A 152 3.08 4.05 -7.52
CA GLU A 152 2.21 3.95 -8.71
C GLU A 152 1.39 5.23 -8.91
N LEU A 153 0.86 5.80 -7.83
CA LEU A 153 0.20 7.11 -7.88
C LEU A 153 1.18 8.20 -8.35
N SER A 154 2.41 8.15 -7.83
CA SER A 154 3.46 9.09 -8.22
C SER A 154 3.90 8.90 -9.67
N TYR A 155 4.07 7.65 -10.11
CA TYR A 155 4.35 7.30 -11.49
C TYR A 155 3.29 7.86 -12.44
N TRP A 156 2.01 7.69 -12.08
CA TRP A 156 0.92 8.19 -12.91
C TRP A 156 0.97 9.71 -13.06
N VAL A 157 1.15 10.46 -11.96
CA VAL A 157 1.22 11.93 -12.02
C VAL A 157 2.40 12.38 -12.90
N LEU A 158 3.58 11.81 -12.69
CA LEU A 158 4.80 12.25 -13.40
C LEU A 158 4.75 11.93 -14.90
N ASN A 159 4.05 10.87 -15.33
CA ASN A 159 4.04 10.43 -16.72
C ASN A 159 2.78 10.85 -17.49
N TYR A 160 1.64 11.04 -16.80
CA TYR A 160 0.35 11.34 -17.45
C TYR A 160 -0.21 12.72 -17.10
N ALA A 161 0.25 13.34 -16.04
CA ALA A 161 0.00 14.74 -15.69
C ALA A 161 1.32 15.51 -15.53
N GLY A 162 2.24 15.37 -16.48
CA GLY A 162 3.64 15.83 -16.39
C GLY A 162 3.84 17.34 -16.20
N TRP A 163 2.75 18.14 -16.25
CA TRP A 163 2.72 19.56 -15.87
C TRP A 163 2.60 19.76 -14.35
N LEU A 164 2.38 18.68 -13.59
CA LEU A 164 2.39 18.64 -12.13
C LEU A 164 3.66 17.94 -11.59
N ARG A 165 3.90 18.15 -10.31
CA ARG A 165 4.89 17.43 -9.51
C ARG A 165 4.17 16.75 -8.36
N ILE A 166 4.75 15.67 -7.86
CA ILE A 166 4.25 14.95 -6.69
C ILE A 166 5.42 14.56 -5.79
N GLN A 167 5.20 14.65 -4.50
CA GLN A 167 6.08 14.09 -3.48
C GLN A 167 5.26 13.22 -2.55
N TYR A 168 5.78 12.05 -2.18
CA TYR A 168 5.29 11.33 -1.02
C TYR A 168 6.39 11.22 0.03
N ARG A 169 5.98 11.24 1.30
CA ARG A 169 6.86 11.17 2.46
C ARG A 169 6.21 10.30 3.52
N VAL A 170 7.02 9.84 4.47
CA VAL A 170 6.56 9.07 5.62
C VAL A 170 6.90 9.79 6.92
N GLY A 171 6.37 9.32 8.05
CA GLY A 171 6.62 9.95 9.34
C GLY A 171 5.98 11.33 9.47
N GLY A 172 4.85 11.57 8.77
CA GLY A 172 4.08 12.80 8.92
C GLY A 172 3.41 12.89 10.30
N ASP A 173 2.94 14.08 10.63
CA ASP A 173 2.15 14.38 11.83
C ASP A 173 0.99 15.33 11.50
N VAL A 174 0.09 15.51 12.45
CA VAL A 174 -1.07 16.41 12.29
C VAL A 174 -0.63 17.83 11.92
N GLU A 175 0.47 18.31 12.47
CA GLU A 175 0.96 19.65 12.21
C GLU A 175 1.45 19.81 10.76
N THR A 176 2.18 18.82 10.23
CA THR A 176 2.61 18.76 8.83
C THR A 176 1.40 18.82 7.88
N LEU A 177 0.35 18.04 8.16
CA LEU A 177 -0.87 18.05 7.35
C LEU A 177 -1.56 19.43 7.39
N LYS A 178 -1.64 20.03 8.57
CA LYS A 178 -2.22 21.37 8.76
C LYS A 178 -1.42 22.44 7.99
N GLN A 179 -0.09 22.41 8.07
CA GLN A 179 0.78 23.36 7.37
C GLN A 179 0.59 23.29 5.86
N LEU A 180 0.55 22.08 5.29
CA LEU A 180 0.30 21.88 3.86
C LEU A 180 -1.08 22.41 3.44
N ILE A 181 -2.12 22.07 4.19
CA ILE A 181 -3.49 22.52 3.90
C ILE A 181 -3.61 24.05 4.06
N ALA A 182 -3.00 24.64 5.08
CA ALA A 182 -2.99 26.08 5.29
C ALA A 182 -2.28 26.84 4.17
N ALA A 183 -1.27 26.20 3.55
CA ALA A 183 -0.57 26.74 2.37
C ALA A 183 -1.28 26.39 1.03
N ALA A 184 -2.54 25.97 1.10
CA ALA A 184 -3.40 25.63 -0.03
C ALA A 184 -3.02 24.35 -0.79
N TYR A 185 -2.28 23.43 -0.19
CA TYR A 185 -1.99 22.14 -0.77
C TYR A 185 -2.91 21.06 -0.18
N PRO A 186 -3.77 20.42 -0.99
CA PRO A 186 -4.50 19.23 -0.57
C PRO A 186 -3.54 18.06 -0.34
N VAL A 187 -3.84 17.21 0.64
CA VAL A 187 -2.94 16.11 1.02
C VAL A 187 -3.68 14.80 0.94
N ILE A 188 -3.12 13.83 0.21
CA ILE A 188 -3.57 12.45 0.30
C ILE A 188 -2.78 11.75 1.40
N ILE A 189 -3.47 11.02 2.26
CA ILE A 189 -2.87 10.09 3.21
C ILE A 189 -3.28 8.66 2.89
N GLU A 190 -2.39 7.70 3.16
CA GLU A 190 -2.73 6.29 3.18
C GLU A 190 -2.90 5.84 4.62
N GLY A 191 -4.08 5.39 4.93
CA GLY A 191 -4.44 4.92 6.26
C GLY A 191 -5.25 3.63 6.20
N THR A 192 -6.03 3.40 7.22
CA THR A 192 -6.89 2.22 7.33
C THR A 192 -8.36 2.60 7.36
N THR A 193 -9.19 1.62 7.02
CA THR A 193 -10.64 1.70 7.23
C THR A 193 -11.18 0.34 7.64
N SER A 194 -12.33 0.32 8.32
CA SER A 194 -13.07 -0.91 8.55
C SER A 194 -14.06 -1.13 7.41
N LEU A 195 -13.98 -2.31 6.78
CA LEU A 195 -14.92 -2.72 5.73
C LEU A 195 -16.26 -3.12 6.33
N ASN A 196 -17.32 -3.09 5.51
CA ASN A 196 -18.58 -3.72 5.90
C ASN A 196 -18.42 -5.25 5.83
N PRO A 197 -18.96 -6.03 6.78
CA PRO A 197 -18.92 -7.49 6.76
C PRO A 197 -19.44 -8.08 5.46
N ASP A 198 -20.49 -7.48 4.88
CA ASP A 198 -21.11 -7.93 3.64
C ASP A 198 -20.21 -7.77 2.40
N ASP A 199 -19.19 -6.92 2.49
CA ASP A 199 -18.26 -6.65 1.38
C ASP A 199 -17.08 -7.62 1.33
N THR A 200 -16.82 -8.40 2.38
CA THR A 200 -15.62 -9.23 2.46
C THR A 200 -15.81 -10.66 2.00
N GLY A 201 -16.96 -11.25 2.27
CA GLY A 201 -17.25 -12.65 2.02
C GLY A 201 -16.39 -13.63 2.81
N TRP A 202 -15.71 -13.18 3.88
CA TRP A 202 -14.83 -14.00 4.70
C TRP A 202 -15.42 -14.20 6.09
N PRO A 203 -15.66 -15.45 6.53
CA PRO A 203 -15.91 -15.74 7.93
C PRO A 203 -14.70 -15.32 8.77
N ASP A 204 -14.92 -14.80 9.96
CA ASP A 204 -13.89 -14.40 10.91
C ASP A 204 -12.88 -13.36 10.36
N ASP A 205 -13.35 -12.49 9.45
CA ASP A 205 -12.59 -11.39 8.90
C ASP A 205 -12.40 -10.28 9.93
N ASP A 206 -11.17 -9.76 10.05
CA ASP A 206 -10.87 -8.61 10.91
C ASP A 206 -11.38 -7.28 10.35
N LEU A 207 -11.95 -7.27 9.14
CA LEU A 207 -12.50 -6.11 8.42
C LEU A 207 -11.49 -4.98 8.16
N TRP A 208 -10.24 -5.17 8.51
CA TRP A 208 -9.19 -4.19 8.30
C TRP A 208 -8.79 -4.10 6.82
N ALA A 209 -8.67 -2.87 6.29
CA ALA A 209 -8.23 -2.63 4.93
C ALA A 209 -7.46 -1.31 4.83
N ALA A 210 -6.52 -1.23 3.87
CA ALA A 210 -5.92 0.04 3.47
C ALA A 210 -6.94 0.96 2.80
N HIS A 211 -6.77 2.25 2.97
CA HIS A 211 -7.64 3.25 2.39
C HIS A 211 -6.93 4.59 2.20
N TYR A 212 -7.14 5.21 1.05
CA TYR A 212 -6.65 6.55 0.76
C TYR A 212 -7.72 7.61 1.04
N LEU A 213 -7.33 8.67 1.76
CA LEU A 213 -8.15 9.84 2.04
C LEU A 213 -7.52 11.08 1.45
N LEU A 214 -8.32 11.95 0.83
CA LEU A 214 -7.90 13.29 0.43
C LEU A 214 -8.34 14.30 1.50
N LEU A 215 -7.38 14.92 2.18
CA LEU A 215 -7.63 15.94 3.18
C LEU A 215 -7.68 17.34 2.52
N THR A 216 -8.75 18.08 2.78
CA THR A 216 -9.02 19.39 2.17
C THR A 216 -9.27 20.51 3.18
N GLY A 217 -9.19 20.23 4.47
CA GLY A 217 -9.36 21.23 5.51
C GLY A 217 -9.14 20.67 6.90
N TYR A 218 -9.07 21.56 7.88
CA TYR A 218 -9.02 21.23 9.30
C TYR A 218 -9.60 22.33 10.16
N ASP A 219 -9.95 21.99 11.40
CA ASP A 219 -10.49 22.91 12.40
C ASP A 219 -10.04 22.47 13.80
N ASP A 220 -9.18 23.29 14.44
CA ASP A 220 -8.65 23.01 15.77
C ASP A 220 -9.70 23.16 16.87
N ALA A 221 -10.77 23.95 16.65
CA ALA A 221 -11.83 24.08 17.63
C ALA A 221 -12.62 22.77 17.79
N THR A 222 -12.73 21.99 16.72
CA THR A 222 -13.38 20.68 16.72
C THR A 222 -12.40 19.52 16.69
N GLN A 223 -11.09 19.78 16.57
CA GLN A 223 -10.02 18.77 16.44
C GLN A 223 -10.29 17.78 15.30
N THR A 224 -10.72 18.31 14.12
CA THR A 224 -11.08 17.46 12.97
C THR A 224 -10.41 17.91 11.69
N PHE A 225 -10.06 16.94 10.83
CA PHE A 225 -9.84 17.16 9.41
C PHE A 225 -11.14 17.09 8.61
N THR A 226 -11.17 17.77 7.48
CA THR A 226 -12.18 17.56 6.43
C THR A 226 -11.58 16.65 5.36
N ALA A 227 -12.19 15.49 5.17
CA ALA A 227 -11.72 14.47 4.24
C ALA A 227 -12.72 14.20 3.12
N GLN A 228 -12.23 14.08 1.91
CA GLN A 228 -12.95 13.51 0.78
C GLN A 228 -12.68 12.01 0.80
N ASP A 229 -13.62 11.25 1.33
CA ASP A 229 -13.53 9.80 1.47
C ASP A 229 -14.32 9.14 0.34
N ALA A 230 -13.61 8.61 -0.64
CA ALA A 230 -14.22 7.99 -1.83
C ALA A 230 -15.13 6.79 -1.50
N TYR A 231 -15.01 6.19 -0.31
CA TYR A 231 -15.85 5.10 0.17
C TYR A 231 -17.04 5.59 1.01
N LYS A 232 -16.77 6.48 2.00
CA LYS A 232 -17.77 6.94 2.98
C LYS A 232 -18.53 8.20 2.53
N GLY A 233 -17.98 9.02 1.63
CA GLY A 233 -18.62 10.22 1.10
C GLY A 233 -17.79 11.51 1.21
N PRO A 234 -18.28 12.63 0.66
CA PRO A 234 -17.60 13.91 0.68
C PRO A 234 -17.63 14.58 2.06
N ASP A 235 -16.70 15.50 2.27
CA ASP A 235 -16.61 16.45 3.39
C ASP A 235 -16.77 15.82 4.78
N LYS A 236 -16.21 14.61 4.96
CA LYS A 236 -16.23 13.92 6.24
C LYS A 236 -15.39 14.65 7.28
N LYS A 237 -15.95 14.92 8.45
CA LYS A 237 -15.21 15.41 9.60
C LYS A 237 -14.62 14.20 10.34
N VAL A 238 -13.30 14.09 10.32
CA VAL A 238 -12.56 12.98 10.92
C VAL A 238 -11.71 13.52 12.06
N PRO A 239 -11.88 13.03 13.30
CA PRO A 239 -11.06 13.48 14.43
C PRO A 239 -9.57 13.29 14.20
N TYR A 240 -8.73 14.21 14.71
CA TYR A 240 -7.28 14.08 14.60
C TYR A 240 -6.76 12.75 15.17
N GLU A 241 -7.24 12.37 16.35
CA GLU A 241 -6.90 11.10 16.99
C GLU A 241 -7.22 9.88 16.10
N GLN A 242 -8.38 9.91 15.42
CA GLN A 242 -8.75 8.86 14.47
C GLN A 242 -7.80 8.83 13.28
N ILE A 243 -7.48 9.99 12.69
CA ILE A 243 -6.50 10.08 11.60
C ILE A 243 -5.15 9.51 12.06
N GLU A 244 -4.62 9.92 13.21
CA GLU A 244 -3.34 9.42 13.70
C GLU A 244 -3.34 7.89 13.89
N SER A 245 -4.41 7.34 14.45
CA SER A 245 -4.53 5.89 14.68
C SER A 245 -4.68 5.09 13.38
N GLU A 246 -5.49 5.58 12.43
CA GLU A 246 -5.72 4.93 11.15
C GLU A 246 -4.53 5.10 10.17
N TRP A 247 -3.74 6.16 10.34
CA TRP A 247 -2.59 6.50 9.50
C TRP A 247 -1.29 5.78 9.90
N LYS A 248 -1.14 5.51 11.21
CA LYS A 248 0.03 4.81 11.77
C LYS A 248 0.43 3.53 11.04
N PRO A 249 -0.48 2.60 10.66
CA PRO A 249 -0.13 1.35 9.99
C PRO A 249 0.61 1.53 8.67
N PHE A 250 0.52 2.69 8.05
CA PHE A 250 1.20 3.06 6.80
C PHE A 250 2.36 4.04 7.03
N ASN A 251 3.00 3.96 8.21
CA ASN A 251 4.16 4.77 8.55
C ASN A 251 3.93 6.28 8.38
N TYR A 252 2.67 6.72 8.61
CA TYR A 252 2.26 8.12 8.44
C TYR A 252 2.59 8.68 7.04
N LEU A 253 2.29 7.90 6.01
CA LEU A 253 2.54 8.23 4.62
C LEU A 253 1.58 9.31 4.13
N TYR A 254 2.12 10.32 3.46
CA TYR A 254 1.34 11.37 2.81
C TYR A 254 1.89 11.74 1.44
N LEU A 255 1.00 12.19 0.55
CA LEU A 255 1.33 12.65 -0.79
C LEU A 255 0.82 14.08 -0.98
N VAL A 256 1.64 14.90 -1.63
CA VAL A 256 1.30 16.26 -2.03
C VAL A 256 1.60 16.47 -3.51
N VAL A 257 0.62 17.03 -4.24
CA VAL A 257 0.75 17.43 -5.65
C VAL A 257 0.85 18.94 -5.73
N TYR A 258 1.69 19.45 -6.63
CA TYR A 258 1.94 20.89 -6.77
C TYR A 258 2.41 21.24 -8.19
N LEU A 259 2.32 22.54 -8.53
CA LEU A 259 2.87 23.06 -9.79
C LEU A 259 4.41 23.22 -9.69
N PRO A 260 5.16 23.09 -10.79
CA PRO A 260 6.63 23.20 -10.76
C PRO A 260 7.17 24.50 -10.17
N ASP A 261 6.46 25.61 -10.32
CA ASP A 261 6.83 26.92 -9.76
C ASP A 261 6.58 27.03 -8.24
N GLN A 262 5.85 26.09 -7.64
CA GLN A 262 5.60 25.98 -6.21
C GLN A 262 6.64 25.10 -5.48
N GLU A 263 7.61 24.51 -6.18
CA GLU A 263 8.55 23.57 -5.58
C GLU A 263 9.34 24.13 -4.40
N SER A 264 9.79 25.39 -4.48
CA SER A 264 10.53 26.03 -3.38
C SER A 264 9.68 26.23 -2.12
N GLU A 265 8.37 26.45 -2.29
CA GLU A 265 7.43 26.55 -1.17
C GLU A 265 7.23 25.18 -0.51
N ILE A 266 7.02 24.11 -1.30
CA ILE A 266 6.93 22.74 -0.79
C ILE A 266 8.22 22.32 -0.08
N GLN A 267 9.39 22.68 -0.63
CA GLN A 267 10.67 22.44 0.04
C GLN A 267 10.73 23.11 1.41
N THR A 268 10.25 24.33 1.50
CA THR A 268 10.18 25.09 2.77
C THR A 268 9.22 24.43 3.76
N LEU A 269 8.03 24.02 3.31
CA LEU A 269 7.01 23.38 4.13
C LEU A 269 7.47 22.01 4.65
N LEU A 270 8.13 21.22 3.82
CA LEU A 270 8.65 19.89 4.20
C LEU A 270 9.95 19.98 5.03
N GLY A 271 10.69 21.09 4.94
CA GLY A 271 11.93 21.29 5.66
C GLY A 271 12.93 20.15 5.42
N SER A 272 13.47 19.55 6.48
CA SER A 272 14.38 18.39 6.39
C SER A 272 13.73 17.16 5.73
N ASN A 273 12.40 17.05 5.78
CA ASN A 273 11.68 15.96 5.14
C ASN A 273 11.58 16.11 3.61
N TRP A 274 12.06 17.19 3.02
CA TRP A 274 12.22 17.30 1.57
C TRP A 274 13.24 16.28 1.04
N ASP A 275 14.37 16.15 1.71
CA ASP A 275 15.35 15.11 1.39
C ASP A 275 14.79 13.74 1.79
N LYS A 276 14.83 12.77 0.87
CA LYS A 276 14.22 11.45 1.08
C LYS A 276 14.93 10.66 2.17
N ASP A 277 16.26 10.76 2.23
CA ASP A 277 17.05 10.00 3.22
C ASP A 277 16.86 10.58 4.61
N LEU A 278 16.87 11.91 4.76
CA LEU A 278 16.57 12.57 6.02
C LEU A 278 15.12 12.29 6.46
N ASN A 279 14.16 12.31 5.54
CA ASN A 279 12.78 11.94 5.87
C ASN A 279 12.69 10.50 6.42
N ARG A 280 13.34 9.54 5.78
CA ARG A 280 13.37 8.16 6.24
C ARG A 280 14.12 7.98 7.56
N GLN A 281 15.19 8.76 7.81
CA GLN A 281 15.88 8.79 9.11
C GLN A 281 14.95 9.33 10.21
N ASN A 282 14.25 10.43 9.95
CA ASN A 282 13.28 11.01 10.88
C ASN A 282 12.15 10.03 11.19
N ALA A 283 11.58 9.40 10.15
CA ALA A 283 10.52 8.40 10.31
C ALA A 283 10.99 7.17 11.09
N LEU A 284 12.24 6.71 10.88
CA LEU A 284 12.83 5.63 11.68
C LEU A 284 12.94 6.03 13.14
N ALA A 285 13.43 7.24 13.43
CA ALA A 285 13.54 7.73 14.81
C ALA A 285 12.16 7.84 15.49
N ILE A 286 11.13 8.31 14.78
CA ILE A 286 9.75 8.37 15.28
C ILE A 286 9.24 6.96 15.61
N ALA A 287 9.42 6.01 14.69
CA ALA A 287 8.99 4.62 14.89
C ALA A 287 9.71 3.95 16.06
N GLN A 288 11.03 4.15 16.19
CA GLN A 288 11.82 3.66 17.33
C GLN A 288 11.38 4.28 18.66
N ALA A 289 11.08 5.58 18.69
CA ALA A 289 10.54 6.21 19.88
C ALA A 289 9.16 5.66 20.25
N ALA A 290 8.33 5.35 19.27
CA ALA A 290 7.01 4.72 19.48
C ALA A 290 7.15 3.31 20.08
N THR A 291 8.07 2.47 19.59
CA THR A 291 8.34 1.14 20.16
C THR A 291 8.94 1.21 21.57
N ALA A 292 9.74 2.24 21.87
CA ALA A 292 10.27 2.46 23.22
C ALA A 292 9.18 2.90 24.20
N LYS A 293 8.20 3.68 23.74
CA LYS A 293 7.04 4.14 24.53
C LYS A 293 6.04 3.01 24.76
N ASP A 294 5.74 2.24 23.73
CA ASP A 294 4.85 1.07 23.77
C ASP A 294 5.45 -0.11 23.00
N PRO A 295 6.17 -1.00 23.69
CA PRO A 295 6.77 -2.20 23.08
C PRO A 295 5.72 -3.20 22.54
N SER A 296 4.44 -3.05 22.87
CA SER A 296 3.35 -3.90 22.38
C SER A 296 2.68 -3.38 21.11
N ASP A 297 3.09 -2.21 20.58
CA ASP A 297 2.55 -1.63 19.37
C ASP A 297 3.14 -2.33 18.12
N ALA A 298 2.37 -3.27 17.55
CA ALA A 298 2.78 -4.02 16.36
C ALA A 298 3.06 -3.12 15.15
N PHE A 299 2.30 -2.05 14.96
CA PHE A 299 2.50 -1.13 13.84
C PHE A 299 3.75 -0.26 14.00
N ALA A 300 4.09 0.13 15.23
CA ALA A 300 5.34 0.83 15.48
C ALA A 300 6.54 -0.05 15.11
N TRP A 301 6.55 -1.32 15.49
CA TRP A 301 7.58 -2.28 15.07
C TRP A 301 7.60 -2.50 13.56
N PHE A 302 6.44 -2.59 12.92
CA PHE A 302 6.34 -2.72 11.47
C PHE A 302 6.96 -1.50 10.76
N ASN A 303 6.69 -0.30 11.25
CA ASN A 303 7.23 0.95 10.72
C ASN A 303 8.76 1.05 10.89
N VAL A 304 9.31 0.55 12.01
CA VAL A 304 10.76 0.38 12.17
C VAL A 304 11.30 -0.48 11.03
N GLY A 305 10.69 -1.65 10.79
CA GLY A 305 11.09 -2.54 9.69
C GLY A 305 11.04 -1.86 8.33
N SER A 306 9.96 -1.13 8.03
CA SER A 306 9.77 -0.46 6.73
C SER A 306 10.82 0.63 6.46
N ASN A 307 11.20 1.40 7.49
CA ASN A 307 12.26 2.39 7.36
C ASN A 307 13.66 1.75 7.27
N LEU A 308 13.89 0.61 7.95
CA LEU A 308 15.15 -0.13 7.85
C LEU A 308 15.33 -0.80 6.48
N VAL A 309 14.25 -1.27 5.84
CA VAL A 309 14.29 -1.78 4.46
C VAL A 309 14.76 -0.70 3.50
N TYR A 310 14.30 0.53 3.65
CA TYR A 310 14.75 1.66 2.82
C TYR A 310 16.27 1.85 2.89
N PHE A 311 16.89 1.64 4.07
CA PHE A 311 18.34 1.71 4.26
C PHE A 311 19.06 0.39 4.03
N GLU A 312 18.42 -0.60 3.42
CA GLU A 312 18.99 -1.93 3.14
C GLU A 312 19.50 -2.67 4.40
N ARG A 313 19.01 -2.29 5.58
CA ARG A 313 19.34 -2.92 6.86
C ARG A 313 18.42 -4.12 7.11
N TYR A 314 18.50 -5.11 6.23
CA TYR A 314 17.51 -6.20 6.12
C TYR A 314 17.44 -7.12 7.33
N ASP A 315 18.55 -7.43 7.98
CA ASP A 315 18.54 -8.27 9.19
C ASP A 315 17.83 -7.58 10.35
N GLU A 316 18.07 -6.28 10.51
CA GLU A 316 17.40 -5.47 11.53
C GLU A 316 15.93 -5.25 11.20
N ALA A 317 15.61 -5.06 9.92
CA ALA A 317 14.24 -4.97 9.44
C ALA A 317 13.46 -6.25 9.74
N ASN A 318 14.06 -7.42 9.47
CA ASN A 318 13.46 -8.71 9.82
C ASN A 318 13.20 -8.85 11.31
N ALA A 319 14.15 -8.45 12.17
CA ALA A 319 13.94 -8.50 13.62
C ALA A 319 12.74 -7.65 14.06
N ALA A 320 12.57 -6.46 13.47
CA ALA A 320 11.43 -5.59 13.74
C ALA A 320 10.11 -6.17 13.21
N TYR A 321 10.10 -6.71 11.98
CA TYR A 321 8.93 -7.37 11.41
C TYR A 321 8.53 -8.66 12.16
N ASP A 322 9.51 -9.44 12.63
CA ASP A 322 9.24 -10.63 13.43
C ASP A 322 8.56 -10.24 14.75
N GLN A 323 9.01 -9.17 15.40
CA GLN A 323 8.35 -8.63 16.58
C GLN A 323 6.92 -8.17 16.27
N ALA A 324 6.71 -7.43 15.17
CA ALA A 324 5.38 -7.01 14.75
C ALA A 324 4.43 -8.20 14.51
N ARG A 325 4.92 -9.25 13.84
CA ARG A 325 4.17 -10.49 13.59
C ARG A 325 3.82 -11.23 14.87
N GLN A 326 4.74 -11.26 15.82
CA GLN A 326 4.53 -11.89 17.14
C GLN A 326 3.45 -11.16 17.95
N LEU A 327 3.40 -9.84 17.86
CA LEU A 327 2.40 -9.02 18.53
C LEU A 327 1.02 -9.11 17.87
N GLY A 328 0.98 -9.51 16.61
CA GLY A 328 -0.24 -9.67 15.81
C GLY A 328 -0.44 -8.54 14.81
N LEU A 329 -0.56 -8.90 13.55
CA LEU A 329 -0.85 -7.98 12.44
C LEU A 329 -2.21 -8.31 11.83
N PRO A 330 -2.88 -7.32 11.20
CA PRO A 330 -4.11 -7.56 10.48
C PRO A 330 -3.92 -8.58 9.36
N GLN A 331 -4.96 -9.36 9.11
CA GLN A 331 -4.94 -10.47 8.16
C GLN A 331 -4.58 -10.06 6.73
N ARG A 332 -4.86 -8.79 6.34
CA ARG A 332 -4.58 -8.26 5.00
C ARG A 332 -3.32 -7.41 4.92
N MET A 333 -2.49 -7.34 5.96
CA MET A 333 -1.31 -6.47 5.98
C MET A 333 -0.41 -6.67 4.75
N PHE A 334 -0.14 -7.93 4.40
CA PHE A 334 0.71 -8.29 3.26
C PHE A 334 0.05 -8.18 1.88
N ARG A 335 -1.17 -7.64 1.81
CA ARG A 335 -1.79 -7.19 0.57
C ARG A 335 -1.26 -5.82 0.14
N TYR A 336 -0.82 -5.02 1.10
CA TYR A 336 -0.54 -3.60 0.93
C TYR A 336 0.92 -3.23 1.21
N GLN A 337 1.65 -4.05 1.97
CA GLN A 337 3.00 -3.70 2.41
C GLN A 337 3.94 -4.90 2.28
N PHE A 338 4.90 -4.80 1.36
CA PHE A 338 5.78 -5.88 0.92
C PHE A 338 7.19 -5.82 1.52
N GLY A 339 7.45 -4.86 2.40
CA GLY A 339 8.72 -4.74 3.11
C GLY A 339 9.23 -6.04 3.74
N PRO A 340 8.37 -6.84 4.42
CA PRO A 340 8.76 -8.15 4.96
C PRO A 340 9.23 -9.15 3.90
N PHE A 341 8.68 -9.12 2.69
CA PHE A 341 9.13 -10.01 1.60
C PHE A 341 10.52 -9.61 1.13
N ILE A 342 10.75 -8.31 0.93
CA ILE A 342 12.05 -7.75 0.53
C ILE A 342 13.10 -8.10 1.59
N ALA A 343 12.81 -7.83 2.87
CA ALA A 343 13.75 -8.07 3.97
C ALA A 343 14.12 -9.56 4.08
N ASN A 344 13.14 -10.46 4.03
CA ASN A 344 13.38 -11.91 4.08
C ASN A 344 14.19 -12.39 2.87
N PHE A 345 13.86 -11.90 1.66
CA PHE A 345 14.62 -12.25 0.47
C PHE A 345 16.07 -11.78 0.60
N GLN A 346 16.33 -10.54 0.93
CA GLN A 346 17.67 -9.98 1.00
C GLN A 346 18.52 -10.61 2.13
N ALA A 347 17.90 -10.96 3.26
CA ALA A 347 18.55 -11.63 4.38
C ALA A 347 18.63 -13.17 4.19
N ASN A 348 18.28 -13.69 3.01
CA ASN A 348 18.31 -15.13 2.68
C ASN A 348 17.41 -16.02 3.59
N ARG A 349 16.34 -15.44 4.14
CA ARG A 349 15.32 -16.16 4.94
C ARG A 349 14.24 -16.75 4.04
N THR A 350 14.64 -17.61 3.10
CA THR A 350 13.78 -18.07 2.00
C THR A 350 12.57 -18.88 2.48
N ASP A 351 12.71 -19.68 3.54
CA ASP A 351 11.59 -20.47 4.08
C ASP A 351 10.52 -19.56 4.73
N ASP A 352 10.94 -18.51 5.44
CA ASP A 352 10.01 -17.54 6.02
C ASP A 352 9.31 -16.70 4.93
N LEU A 353 10.05 -16.36 3.86
CA LEU A 353 9.47 -15.70 2.70
C LEU A 353 8.38 -16.54 2.03
N LEU A 354 8.62 -17.86 1.85
CA LEU A 354 7.60 -18.77 1.30
C LEU A 354 6.36 -18.82 2.19
N VAL A 355 6.53 -18.97 3.51
CA VAL A 355 5.41 -19.00 4.47
C VAL A 355 4.58 -17.70 4.38
N LEU A 356 5.25 -16.55 4.29
CA LEU A 356 4.54 -15.26 4.22
C LEU A 356 3.83 -15.04 2.89
N THR A 357 4.47 -15.38 1.78
CA THR A 357 3.87 -15.23 0.45
C THR A 357 2.74 -16.23 0.22
N ASP A 358 2.86 -17.47 0.69
CA ASP A 358 1.77 -18.43 0.69
C ASP A 358 0.55 -17.93 1.47
N TYR A 359 0.79 -17.38 2.69
CA TYR A 359 -0.26 -16.78 3.50
C TYR A 359 -0.94 -15.60 2.77
N ALA A 360 -0.16 -14.70 2.18
CA ALA A 360 -0.69 -13.54 1.46
C ALA A 360 -1.51 -13.96 0.24
N LEU A 361 -1.07 -14.97 -0.53
CA LEU A 361 -1.79 -15.51 -1.68
C LEU A 361 -3.10 -16.21 -1.28
N GLN A 362 -3.15 -16.86 -0.13
CA GLN A 362 -4.40 -17.40 0.41
C GLN A 362 -5.42 -16.29 0.67
N ARG A 363 -4.98 -15.10 1.11
CA ARG A 363 -5.85 -13.93 1.32
C ARG A 363 -6.15 -13.17 0.05
N THR A 364 -5.17 -13.04 -0.85
CA THR A 364 -5.29 -12.25 -2.07
C THR A 364 -4.50 -12.92 -3.19
N GLU A 365 -5.18 -13.71 -4.01
CA GLU A 365 -4.57 -14.37 -5.17
C GLU A 365 -4.25 -13.40 -6.32
N MET A 366 -4.84 -12.20 -6.30
CA MET A 366 -4.63 -11.15 -7.28
C MET A 366 -3.68 -10.10 -6.69
N SER A 367 -2.42 -10.48 -6.47
CA SER A 367 -1.33 -9.62 -5.99
C SER A 367 -0.08 -9.96 -6.77
N GLU A 368 0.26 -9.12 -7.73
CA GLU A 368 1.44 -9.28 -8.58
C GLU A 368 2.73 -9.28 -7.79
N GLU A 369 2.83 -8.43 -6.76
CA GLU A 369 4.02 -8.36 -5.91
C GLU A 369 4.19 -9.65 -5.11
N THR A 370 3.09 -10.22 -4.62
CA THR A 370 3.19 -11.48 -3.88
C THR A 370 3.60 -12.63 -4.78
N TRP A 371 3.06 -12.71 -6.02
CA TRP A 371 3.52 -13.69 -7.01
C TRP A 371 4.97 -13.47 -7.40
N LEU A 372 5.41 -12.22 -7.53
CA LEU A 372 6.80 -11.88 -7.81
C LEU A 372 7.73 -12.43 -6.72
N TRP A 373 7.46 -12.11 -5.45
CA TRP A 373 8.32 -12.51 -4.34
C TRP A 373 8.26 -13.99 -4.03
N HIS A 374 7.11 -14.65 -4.23
CA HIS A 374 6.98 -16.09 -4.15
C HIS A 374 7.84 -16.78 -5.23
N GLY A 375 7.81 -16.26 -6.46
CA GLY A 375 8.68 -16.74 -7.54
C GLY A 375 10.17 -16.61 -7.20
N TRP A 376 10.61 -15.48 -6.66
CA TRP A 376 12.00 -15.30 -6.22
C TRP A 376 12.39 -16.26 -5.09
N ALA A 377 11.46 -16.57 -4.18
CA ALA A 377 11.71 -17.56 -3.13
C ALA A 377 11.90 -18.97 -3.72
N LEU A 378 11.05 -19.39 -4.66
CA LEU A 378 11.17 -20.67 -5.37
C LEU A 378 12.50 -20.76 -6.16
N TYR A 379 12.87 -19.70 -6.86
CA TYR A 379 14.15 -19.60 -7.56
C TYR A 379 15.34 -19.85 -6.62
N ARG A 380 15.34 -19.23 -5.43
CA ARG A 380 16.39 -19.49 -4.42
C ARG A 380 16.40 -20.90 -3.87
N LYS A 381 15.26 -21.60 -3.91
CA LYS A 381 15.17 -23.03 -3.57
C LYS A 381 15.62 -23.94 -4.70
N GLY A 382 15.95 -23.40 -5.88
CA GLY A 382 16.35 -24.15 -7.07
C GLY A 382 15.18 -24.60 -7.95
N ASP A 383 13.95 -24.19 -7.63
CA ASP A 383 12.76 -24.45 -8.44
C ASP A 383 12.56 -23.31 -9.45
N THR A 384 13.33 -23.35 -10.53
CA THR A 384 13.23 -22.34 -11.59
C THR A 384 11.92 -22.41 -12.37
N ASP A 385 11.38 -23.62 -12.58
CA ASP A 385 10.12 -23.78 -13.31
C ASP A 385 8.94 -23.21 -12.50
N GLY A 386 8.88 -23.49 -11.21
CA GLY A 386 7.91 -22.88 -10.30
C GLY A 386 8.06 -21.38 -10.22
N ALA A 387 9.28 -20.84 -10.21
CA ALA A 387 9.53 -19.40 -10.22
C ALA A 387 8.94 -18.73 -11.49
N VAL A 388 9.24 -19.30 -12.66
CA VAL A 388 8.73 -18.81 -13.97
C VAL A 388 7.20 -18.81 -14.01
N GLU A 389 6.57 -19.88 -13.49
CA GLU A 389 5.11 -19.95 -13.40
C GLU A 389 4.55 -18.80 -12.55
N ASN A 390 5.16 -18.52 -11.41
CA ASN A 390 4.73 -17.45 -10.50
C ASN A 390 4.92 -16.06 -11.11
N TRP A 391 6.02 -15.79 -11.79
CA TRP A 391 6.23 -14.51 -12.47
C TRP A 391 5.25 -14.30 -13.64
N ARG A 392 4.85 -15.38 -14.37
CA ARG A 392 3.77 -15.32 -15.34
C ARG A 392 2.41 -15.05 -14.71
N LYS A 393 2.14 -15.59 -13.51
CA LYS A 393 0.94 -15.22 -12.74
C LYS A 393 0.95 -13.75 -12.35
N ALA A 394 2.10 -13.20 -11.92
CA ALA A 394 2.23 -11.76 -11.68
C ALA A 394 1.84 -10.95 -12.92
N LEU A 395 2.32 -11.31 -14.12
CA LEU A 395 1.94 -10.67 -15.38
C LEU A 395 0.46 -10.86 -15.75
N SER A 396 -0.18 -11.94 -15.32
CA SER A 396 -1.62 -12.14 -15.54
C SER A 396 -2.48 -11.25 -14.66
N VAL A 397 -1.95 -10.84 -13.49
CA VAL A 397 -2.59 -9.89 -12.58
C VAL A 397 -2.32 -8.45 -13.04
N HIS A 398 -1.07 -8.15 -13.38
CA HIS A 398 -0.67 -6.83 -13.85
C HIS A 398 0.12 -6.97 -15.18
N PRO A 399 -0.58 -6.89 -16.33
CA PRO A 399 0.05 -6.93 -17.65
C PRO A 399 1.08 -5.80 -17.80
N GLY A 400 2.32 -6.17 -18.13
CA GLY A 400 3.41 -5.20 -18.25
C GLY A 400 4.17 -4.92 -16.95
N TYR A 401 3.91 -5.65 -15.86
CA TYR A 401 4.62 -5.51 -14.60
C TYR A 401 6.14 -5.69 -14.79
N GLU A 402 6.90 -4.60 -14.73
CA GLU A 402 8.32 -4.56 -15.11
C GLU A 402 9.18 -5.49 -14.28
N ASP A 403 8.92 -5.63 -12.98
CA ASP A 403 9.69 -6.50 -12.11
C ASP A 403 9.52 -7.98 -12.45
N ALA A 404 8.32 -8.40 -12.87
CA ALA A 404 8.09 -9.76 -13.33
C ALA A 404 8.70 -10.01 -14.71
N LEU A 405 8.67 -9.02 -15.61
CA LEU A 405 9.39 -9.08 -16.89
C LEU A 405 10.90 -9.19 -16.68
N TYR A 406 11.45 -8.41 -15.76
CA TYR A 406 12.84 -8.51 -15.36
C TYR A 406 13.20 -9.90 -14.85
N ALA A 407 12.38 -10.44 -13.93
CA ALA A 407 12.61 -11.76 -13.34
C ALA A 407 12.59 -12.90 -14.38
N LEU A 408 11.65 -12.86 -15.34
CA LEU A 408 11.60 -13.82 -16.45
C LEU A 408 12.83 -13.69 -17.35
N ASN A 409 13.20 -12.48 -17.73
CA ASN A 409 14.38 -12.23 -18.55
C ASN A 409 15.68 -12.67 -17.86
N PHE A 410 15.78 -12.51 -16.54
CA PHE A 410 16.92 -12.91 -15.74
C PHE A 410 17.24 -14.41 -15.86
N VAL A 411 16.21 -15.27 -16.02
CA VAL A 411 16.36 -16.72 -16.23
C VAL A 411 16.24 -17.14 -17.69
N GLY A 412 16.13 -16.18 -18.63
CA GLY A 412 15.99 -16.46 -20.07
C GLY A 412 14.62 -17.03 -20.46
N ALA A 413 13.58 -16.83 -19.62
CA ALA A 413 12.22 -17.25 -19.92
C ALA A 413 11.45 -16.13 -20.64
N THR A 414 10.49 -16.52 -21.49
CA THR A 414 9.56 -15.57 -22.14
C THR A 414 8.37 -15.29 -21.22
N PRO A 415 7.77 -14.08 -21.32
CA PRO A 415 6.54 -13.71 -20.60
C PRO A 415 5.37 -14.65 -20.87
#